data_947b61e38705ab01347087e4facc5aff
#
_entry.id   947b61e38705ab01347087e4facc5aff
#
_cell.length_a   1.000
_cell.length_b   1.000
_cell.length_c   1.000
_cell.angle_alpha   90.00
_cell.angle_beta   90.00
_cell.angle_gamma   90.00
#
_symmetry.space_group_name_H-M   'P 1'
#
loop_
_entity.id
_entity.type
_entity.pdbx_description
1 polymer ?
#
loop_
_entity_poly.entity_id
_entity_poly.type
_entity_poly.pdbx_seq_one_letter_code
_entity_poly.pdbx_strand_id
1 'polypeptide(L)'
;MTAVLWIVGVLAVLLAALYIRVNQYGAPPVKLLLKTLASLAFVCLGLLGAARAGGAYAWLTWIGLILGAAGDVLLQFMDCRPKDREPFFRAGLGAFLIGHVFYIVAFALLGRVTGWAVLLAAVLFAALFLLQFPARMDLKGQKVL
;
A
#
# COMPACT_ATOMS: atom_id res chain seq x y z
N MET A 1 -12.18 22.35 8.77
CA MET A 1 -11.65 20.96 8.88
C MET A 1 -12.17 20.02 7.79
N THR A 2 -13.46 20.01 7.46
CA THR A 2 -14.00 19.21 6.34
C THR A 2 -13.40 19.59 4.97
N ALA A 3 -13.25 20.87 4.70
CA ALA A 3 -12.63 21.34 3.45
C ALA A 3 -11.18 20.83 3.27
N VAL A 4 -10.39 20.83 4.36
CA VAL A 4 -9.00 20.32 4.31
C VAL A 4 -8.97 18.83 3.96
N LEU A 5 -9.88 18.02 4.53
CA LEU A 5 -9.98 16.59 4.19
C LEU A 5 -10.30 16.38 2.71
N TRP A 6 -11.23 17.16 2.16
CA TRP A 6 -11.57 17.10 0.74
C TRP A 6 -10.39 17.51 -0.15
N ILE A 7 -9.71 18.60 0.19
CA ILE A 7 -8.54 19.08 -0.58
C ILE A 7 -7.44 18.02 -0.58
N VAL A 8 -7.07 17.48 0.59
CA VAL A 8 -6.02 16.45 0.67
C VAL A 8 -6.47 15.17 -0.02
N GLY A 9 -7.75 14.79 0.07
CA GLY A 9 -8.30 13.63 -0.63
C GLY A 9 -8.22 13.77 -2.14
N VAL A 10 -8.66 14.90 -2.69
CA VAL A 10 -8.56 15.18 -4.12
C VAL A 10 -7.09 15.19 -4.57
N LEU A 11 -6.20 15.83 -3.80
CA LEU A 11 -4.76 15.84 -4.09
C LEU A 11 -4.18 14.41 -4.12
N ALA A 12 -4.54 13.57 -3.17
CA ALA A 12 -4.10 12.18 -3.12
C ALA A 12 -4.53 11.40 -4.36
N VAL A 13 -5.79 11.56 -4.80
CA VAL A 13 -6.32 10.91 -6.01
C VAL A 13 -5.60 11.43 -7.26
N LEU A 14 -5.37 12.73 -7.37
CA LEU A 14 -4.66 13.33 -8.51
C LEU A 14 -3.21 12.84 -8.58
N LEU A 15 -2.50 12.77 -7.44
CA LEU A 15 -1.14 12.24 -7.38
C LEU A 15 -1.09 10.76 -7.75
N ALA A 16 -2.05 9.96 -7.28
CA ALA A 16 -2.15 8.55 -7.65
C ALA A 16 -2.43 8.37 -9.15
N ALA A 17 -3.35 9.16 -9.72
CA ALA A 17 -3.65 9.12 -11.15
C ALA A 17 -2.43 9.53 -12.00
N LEU A 18 -1.72 10.57 -11.57
CA LEU A 18 -0.49 11.02 -12.22
C LEU A 18 0.60 9.94 -12.13
N TYR A 19 0.75 9.30 -10.96
CA TYR A 19 1.68 8.18 -10.78
C TYR A 19 1.36 7.04 -11.77
N ILE A 20 0.09 6.63 -11.90
CA ILE A 20 -0.32 5.56 -12.83
C ILE A 20 0.08 5.91 -14.27
N ARG A 21 -0.14 7.17 -14.68
CA ARG A 21 0.25 7.64 -16.03
C ARG A 21 1.76 7.60 -16.25
N VAL A 22 2.52 8.07 -15.27
CA VAL A 22 3.99 8.14 -15.36
C VAL A 22 4.64 6.77 -15.16
N ASN A 23 3.98 5.84 -14.47
CA ASN A 23 4.56 4.54 -14.15
C ASN A 23 4.92 3.70 -15.38
N GLN A 24 4.26 3.91 -16.51
CA GLN A 24 4.55 3.17 -17.75
C GLN A 24 5.81 3.67 -18.45
N TYR A 25 6.05 4.99 -18.48
CA TYR A 25 7.08 5.63 -19.32
C TYR A 25 8.05 6.53 -18.57
N GLY A 26 7.78 6.82 -17.29
CA GLY A 26 8.58 7.77 -16.50
C GLY A 26 9.92 7.21 -16.04
N ALA A 27 10.87 8.11 -15.79
CA ALA A 27 12.14 7.76 -15.18
C ALA A 27 11.94 7.27 -13.74
N PRO A 28 12.77 6.30 -13.25
CA PRO A 28 12.65 5.73 -11.91
C PRO A 28 12.56 6.77 -10.78
N PRO A 29 13.37 7.85 -10.73
CA PRO A 29 13.28 8.84 -9.67
C PRO A 29 11.96 9.62 -9.69
N VAL A 30 11.37 9.86 -10.85
CA VAL A 30 10.07 10.55 -10.96
C VAL A 30 8.94 9.66 -10.45
N LYS A 31 8.99 8.35 -10.76
CA LYS A 31 8.05 7.37 -10.23
C LYS A 31 8.13 7.30 -8.71
N LEU A 32 9.36 7.25 -8.17
CA LEU A 32 9.59 7.23 -6.73
C LEU A 32 9.02 8.49 -6.06
N LEU A 33 9.29 9.68 -6.62
CA LEU A 33 8.80 10.94 -6.08
C LEU A 33 7.26 10.97 -6.07
N LEU A 34 6.61 10.65 -7.18
CA LEU A 34 5.15 10.69 -7.29
C LEU A 34 4.50 9.67 -6.35
N LYS A 35 5.05 8.46 -6.27
CA LYS A 35 4.54 7.44 -5.37
C LYS A 35 4.69 7.87 -3.92
N THR A 36 5.84 8.41 -3.53
CA THR A 36 6.09 8.93 -2.18
C THR A 36 5.12 10.05 -1.83
N LEU A 37 4.89 11.01 -2.73
CA LEU A 37 3.94 12.10 -2.50
C LEU A 37 2.51 11.60 -2.35
N ALA A 38 2.09 10.64 -3.19
CA ALA A 38 0.78 10.02 -3.07
C ALA A 38 0.61 9.29 -1.73
N SER A 39 1.60 8.47 -1.34
CA SER A 39 1.57 7.75 -0.06
C SER A 39 1.56 8.70 1.14
N LEU A 40 2.33 9.80 1.10
CA LEU A 40 2.31 10.84 2.14
C LEU A 40 0.95 11.53 2.24
N ALA A 41 0.29 11.81 1.11
CA ALA A 41 -1.05 12.38 1.12
C ALA A 41 -2.06 11.44 1.81
N PHE A 42 -1.98 10.12 1.57
CA PHE A 42 -2.79 9.14 2.29
C PHE A 42 -2.47 9.07 3.78
N VAL A 43 -1.21 9.14 4.17
CA VAL A 43 -0.80 9.18 5.58
C VAL A 43 -1.34 10.43 6.27
N CYS A 44 -1.29 11.60 5.60
CA CYS A 44 -1.88 12.83 6.10
C CYS A 44 -3.40 12.73 6.27
N LEU A 45 -4.10 12.14 5.29
CA LEU A 45 -5.55 11.87 5.41
C LEU A 45 -5.84 10.96 6.61
N GLY A 46 -5.05 9.90 6.77
CA GLY A 46 -5.17 8.98 7.90
C GLY A 46 -4.95 9.68 9.24
N LEU A 47 -3.96 10.58 9.32
CA LEU A 47 -3.70 11.39 10.52
C LEU A 47 -4.90 12.27 10.88
N LEU A 48 -5.41 13.02 9.89
CA LEU A 48 -6.59 13.88 10.08
C LEU A 48 -7.83 13.06 10.48
N GLY A 49 -7.98 11.88 9.89
CA GLY A 49 -9.04 10.93 10.25
C GLY A 49 -8.88 10.39 11.66
N ALA A 50 -7.67 9.96 12.04
CA ALA A 50 -7.38 9.43 13.37
C ALA A 50 -7.56 10.48 14.46
N ALA A 51 -7.08 11.71 14.22
CA ALA A 51 -7.24 12.83 15.15
C ALA A 51 -8.71 13.21 15.34
N ARG A 52 -9.55 13.02 14.31
CA ARG A 52 -10.99 13.30 14.39
C ARG A 52 -11.79 12.18 15.04
N ALA A 53 -11.48 10.94 14.68
CA ALA A 53 -12.22 9.78 15.18
C ALA A 53 -11.88 9.45 16.63
N GLY A 54 -10.61 9.66 17.02
CA GLY A 54 -10.10 9.26 18.33
C GLY A 54 -10.04 7.73 18.49
N GLY A 55 -9.61 7.29 19.68
CA GLY A 55 -9.58 5.88 20.02
C GLY A 55 -8.42 5.08 19.41
N ALA A 56 -8.13 3.96 20.05
CA ALA A 56 -6.97 3.13 19.70
C ALA A 56 -7.02 2.61 18.25
N TYR A 57 -8.21 2.22 17.77
CA TYR A 57 -8.37 1.69 16.42
C TYR A 57 -7.93 2.68 15.33
N ALA A 58 -8.24 3.97 15.51
CA ALA A 58 -7.92 4.99 14.53
C ALA A 58 -6.42 5.24 14.44
N TRP A 59 -5.74 5.28 15.57
CA TRP A 59 -4.28 5.42 15.64
C TRP A 59 -3.55 4.18 15.11
N LEU A 60 -4.04 2.98 15.40
CA LEU A 60 -3.48 1.74 14.83
C LEU A 60 -3.64 1.70 13.31
N THR A 61 -4.78 2.14 12.80
CA THR A 61 -4.99 2.26 11.35
C THR A 61 -4.01 3.25 10.73
N TRP A 62 -3.76 4.38 11.39
CA TRP A 62 -2.78 5.36 10.92
C TRP A 62 -1.35 4.82 10.93
N ILE A 63 -0.95 4.06 11.96
CA ILE A 63 0.35 3.37 11.98
C ILE A 63 0.46 2.39 10.81
N GLY A 64 -0.59 1.64 10.52
CA GLY A 64 -0.65 0.75 9.36
C GLY A 64 -0.46 1.49 8.03
N LEU A 65 -1.04 2.70 7.88
CA LEU A 65 -0.85 3.55 6.70
C LEU A 65 0.61 4.03 6.56
N ILE A 66 1.28 4.39 7.67
CA ILE A 66 2.70 4.77 7.64
C ILE A 66 3.56 3.59 7.16
N LEU A 67 3.31 2.39 7.68
CA LEU A 67 4.03 1.19 7.27
C LEU A 67 3.75 0.83 5.81
N GLY A 68 2.52 1.01 5.35
CA GLY A 68 2.15 0.87 3.94
C GLY A 68 2.91 1.86 3.05
N ALA A 69 2.96 3.13 3.45
CA ALA A 69 3.73 4.16 2.73
C ALA A 69 5.22 3.83 2.68
N ALA A 70 5.80 3.35 3.80
CA ALA A 70 7.19 2.89 3.82
C ALA A 70 7.40 1.71 2.86
N GLY A 71 6.49 0.74 2.83
CA GLY A 71 6.51 -0.36 1.88
C GLY A 71 6.47 0.10 0.43
N ASP A 72 5.58 1.07 0.12
CA ASP A 72 5.48 1.67 -1.22
C ASP A 72 6.78 2.32 -1.68
N VAL A 73 7.41 3.10 -0.80
CA VAL A 73 8.70 3.76 -1.09
C VAL A 73 9.80 2.74 -1.30
N LEU A 74 9.91 1.74 -0.41
CA LEU A 74 10.93 0.69 -0.51
C LEU A 74 10.81 -0.13 -1.79
N LEU A 75 9.58 -0.51 -2.16
CA LEU A 75 9.34 -1.26 -3.40
C LEU A 75 9.64 -0.41 -4.64
N GLN A 76 9.33 0.88 -4.63
CA GLN A 76 9.65 1.75 -5.75
C GLN A 76 11.15 2.07 -5.83
N PHE A 77 11.84 2.07 -4.69
CA PHE A 77 13.28 2.30 -4.63
C PHE A 77 14.10 1.22 -5.34
N MET A 78 13.55 -0.01 -5.46
CA MET A 78 14.17 -1.08 -6.24
C MET A 78 14.46 -0.68 -7.69
N ASP A 79 13.58 0.13 -8.29
CA ASP A 79 13.75 0.59 -9.68
C ASP A 79 14.89 1.61 -9.81
N CYS A 80 15.21 2.32 -8.73
CA CYS A 80 16.33 3.25 -8.66
C CYS A 80 17.66 2.56 -8.36
N ARG A 81 17.62 1.35 -7.75
CA ARG A 81 18.81 0.58 -7.37
C ARG A 81 18.69 -0.90 -7.77
N PRO A 82 18.86 -1.22 -9.05
CA PRO A 82 18.69 -2.60 -9.54
C PRO A 82 19.61 -3.62 -8.89
N LYS A 83 20.79 -3.19 -8.41
CA LYS A 83 21.76 -4.09 -7.73
C LYS A 83 21.30 -4.53 -6.35
N ASP A 84 20.48 -3.72 -5.68
CA ASP A 84 20.03 -3.95 -4.30
C ASP A 84 18.54 -4.32 -4.25
N ARG A 85 17.98 -4.90 -5.32
CA ARG A 85 16.53 -5.19 -5.42
C ARG A 85 16.02 -6.08 -4.29
N GLU A 86 16.76 -7.15 -3.99
CA GLU A 86 16.32 -8.16 -3.04
C GLU A 86 16.09 -7.62 -1.62
N PRO A 87 17.06 -6.89 -0.99
CA PRO A 87 16.85 -6.34 0.34
C PRO A 87 15.70 -5.32 0.38
N PHE A 88 15.55 -4.45 -0.63
CA PHE A 88 14.44 -3.50 -0.67
C PHE A 88 13.09 -4.19 -0.85
N PHE A 89 13.03 -5.25 -1.66
CA PHE A 89 11.83 -6.06 -1.82
C PHE A 89 11.40 -6.69 -0.49
N ARG A 90 12.33 -7.36 0.21
CA ARG A 90 12.05 -7.99 1.50
C ARG A 90 11.62 -6.98 2.55
N ALA A 91 12.32 -5.85 2.63
CA ALA A 91 11.98 -4.78 3.57
C ALA A 91 10.59 -4.18 3.28
N GLY A 92 10.27 -3.91 2.02
CA GLY A 92 8.96 -3.40 1.60
C GLY A 92 7.83 -4.38 1.90
N LEU A 93 8.04 -5.66 1.58
CA LEU A 93 7.08 -6.71 1.89
C LEU A 93 6.87 -6.87 3.41
N GLY A 94 7.96 -6.81 4.19
CA GLY A 94 7.90 -6.82 5.65
C GLY A 94 7.11 -5.65 6.22
N ALA A 95 7.34 -4.44 5.70
CA ALA A 95 6.59 -3.25 6.10
C ALA A 95 5.09 -3.41 5.84
N PHE A 96 4.70 -3.92 4.67
CA PHE A 96 3.30 -4.21 4.36
C PHE A 96 2.71 -5.28 5.28
N LEU A 97 3.44 -6.35 5.54
CA LEU A 97 2.96 -7.42 6.41
C LEU A 97 2.69 -6.90 7.83
N ILE A 98 3.63 -6.15 8.40
CA ILE A 98 3.46 -5.53 9.72
C ILE A 98 2.30 -4.53 9.70
N GLY A 99 2.18 -3.71 8.65
CA GLY A 99 1.06 -2.78 8.48
C GLY A 99 -0.29 -3.49 8.49
N HIS A 100 -0.40 -4.65 7.84
CA HIS A 100 -1.62 -5.45 7.85
C HIS A 100 -1.96 -6.01 9.25
N VAL A 101 -0.96 -6.37 10.05
CA VAL A 101 -1.20 -6.77 11.45
C VAL A 101 -1.84 -5.61 12.22
N PHE A 102 -1.36 -4.37 12.05
CA PHE A 102 -1.98 -3.20 12.68
C PHE A 102 -3.43 -3.00 12.24
N TYR A 103 -3.76 -3.20 10.96
CA TYR A 103 -5.14 -3.13 10.48
C TYR A 103 -6.02 -4.21 11.10
N ILE A 104 -5.54 -5.46 11.19
CA ILE A 104 -6.28 -6.57 11.81
C ILE A 104 -6.60 -6.22 13.27
N VAL A 105 -5.62 -5.75 14.03
CA VAL A 105 -5.81 -5.36 15.43
C VAL A 105 -6.79 -4.18 15.54
N ALA A 106 -6.66 -3.17 14.68
CA ALA A 106 -7.56 -2.03 14.65
C ALA A 106 -9.03 -2.45 14.40
N PHE A 107 -9.25 -3.32 13.43
CA PHE A 107 -10.59 -3.83 13.12
C PHE A 107 -11.14 -4.74 14.23
N ALA A 108 -10.28 -5.54 14.88
CA ALA A 108 -10.67 -6.35 16.03
C ALA A 108 -11.15 -5.48 17.18
N LEU A 109 -10.44 -4.39 17.49
CA LEU A 109 -10.83 -3.43 18.52
C LEU A 109 -12.15 -2.70 18.20
N LEU A 110 -12.48 -2.54 16.92
CA LEU A 110 -13.74 -1.95 16.51
C LEU A 110 -14.95 -2.88 16.74
N GLY A 111 -14.69 -4.16 17.05
CA GLY A 111 -15.74 -5.16 17.29
C GLY A 111 -16.61 -5.48 16.06
N ARG A 112 -16.20 -5.03 14.87
CA ARG A 112 -16.94 -5.16 13.62
C ARG A 112 -16.40 -6.23 12.67
N VAL A 113 -15.43 -7.01 13.12
CA VAL A 113 -14.93 -8.15 12.34
C VAL A 113 -15.94 -9.28 12.48
N THR A 114 -16.92 -9.30 11.61
CA THR A 114 -17.83 -10.44 11.48
C THR A 114 -17.07 -11.57 10.78
N GLY A 115 -17.31 -12.83 11.20
CA GLY A 115 -16.68 -13.99 10.56
C GLY A 115 -16.82 -14.01 9.03
N TRP A 116 -17.91 -13.47 8.51
CA TRP A 116 -18.16 -13.30 7.06
C TRP A 116 -17.16 -12.36 6.39
N ALA A 117 -16.76 -11.27 7.03
CA ALA A 117 -15.78 -10.34 6.47
C ALA A 117 -14.40 -11.00 6.36
N VAL A 118 -13.99 -11.79 7.35
CA VAL A 118 -12.75 -12.56 7.32
C VAL A 118 -12.80 -13.62 6.23
N LEU A 119 -13.92 -14.36 6.13
CA LEU A 119 -14.10 -15.37 5.11
C LEU A 119 -14.04 -14.76 3.70
N LEU A 120 -14.74 -13.64 3.48
CA LEU A 120 -14.73 -12.95 2.19
C LEU A 120 -13.33 -12.47 1.82
N ALA A 121 -12.60 -11.88 2.78
CA ALA A 121 -11.21 -11.45 2.57
C ALA A 121 -10.30 -12.63 2.22
N ALA A 122 -10.44 -13.75 2.92
CA ALA A 122 -9.69 -14.98 2.66
C ALA A 122 -10.00 -15.55 1.26
N VAL A 123 -11.27 -15.60 0.87
CA VAL A 123 -11.71 -16.07 -0.46
C VAL A 123 -11.16 -15.17 -1.56
N LEU A 124 -11.26 -13.84 -1.40
CA LEU A 124 -10.71 -12.88 -2.37
C LEU A 124 -9.19 -13.00 -2.49
N PHE A 125 -8.50 -13.14 -1.37
CA PHE A 125 -7.05 -13.35 -1.37
C PHE A 125 -6.67 -14.65 -2.08
N ALA A 126 -7.35 -15.75 -1.77
CA ALA A 126 -7.13 -17.04 -2.43
C ALA A 126 -7.41 -16.95 -3.94
N ALA A 127 -8.50 -16.31 -4.34
CA ALA A 127 -8.84 -16.11 -5.75
C ALA A 127 -7.78 -15.29 -6.50
N LEU A 128 -7.32 -14.18 -5.91
CA LEU A 128 -6.25 -13.36 -6.49
C LEU A 128 -4.93 -14.12 -6.57
N PHE A 129 -4.60 -14.91 -5.54
CA PHE A 129 -3.41 -15.75 -5.53
C PHE A 129 -3.46 -16.81 -6.63
N LEU A 130 -4.60 -17.49 -6.78
CA LEU A 130 -4.80 -18.50 -7.82
C LEU A 130 -4.78 -17.91 -9.23
N LEU A 131 -5.32 -16.70 -9.42
CA LEU A 131 -5.27 -16.01 -10.71
C LEU A 131 -3.84 -15.57 -11.10
N GLN A 132 -2.98 -15.29 -10.13
CA GLN A 132 -1.58 -14.94 -10.40
C GLN A 132 -0.67 -16.15 -10.59
N PHE A 133 -1.10 -17.33 -10.15
CA PHE A 133 -0.28 -18.55 -10.21
C PHE A 133 0.06 -18.99 -11.65
N PRO A 134 -0.86 -19.02 -12.60
CA PRO A 134 -0.55 -19.40 -14.00
C PRO A 134 0.39 -18.40 -14.68
N ALA A 135 0.27 -17.10 -14.40
CA ALA A 135 1.17 -16.08 -14.96
C ALA A 135 2.64 -16.22 -14.52
N ARG A 136 2.89 -16.87 -13.37
CA ARG A 136 4.25 -17.17 -12.90
C ARG A 136 4.83 -18.46 -13.45
N MET A 137 3.99 -19.39 -13.90
CA MET A 137 4.45 -20.65 -14.50
C MET A 137 4.97 -20.45 -15.92
N ASP A 138 4.45 -19.50 -16.68
CA ASP A 138 4.95 -19.15 -18.01
C ASP A 138 6.34 -18.50 -18.01
N LEU A 139 6.78 -17.92 -16.89
CA LEU A 139 8.11 -17.35 -16.75
C LEU A 139 9.25 -18.39 -16.72
N LYS A 140 8.92 -19.69 -16.55
CA LYS A 140 9.92 -20.78 -16.66
C LYS A 140 10.21 -21.20 -18.10
N GLY A 141 9.41 -20.79 -19.06
CA GLY A 141 9.63 -21.03 -20.49
C GLY A 141 10.54 -20.00 -21.18
N GLN A 142 10.73 -18.83 -20.62
CA GLN A 142 11.66 -17.82 -21.11
C GLN A 142 13.06 -18.07 -20.53
N LYS A 143 13.68 -19.18 -20.87
CA LYS A 143 15.14 -19.25 -20.85
C LYS A 143 15.62 -18.34 -21.96
N VAL A 144 16.15 -17.21 -21.52
CA VAL A 144 17.02 -16.28 -22.21
C VAL A 144 17.93 -17.02 -23.21
N LEU A 145 17.78 -16.69 -24.48
CA LEU A 145 18.87 -16.75 -25.45
C LEU A 145 19.73 -15.52 -25.26
#